data_9fd5eba85608abafe008bc5dd9a90246
#
_entry.id   9fd5eba85608abafe008bc5dd9a90246
#
_cell.length_a   1.000
_cell.length_b   1.000
_cell.length_c   1.000
_cell.angle_alpha   90.00
_cell.angle_beta   90.00
_cell.angle_gamma   90.00
#
_symmetry.space_group_name_H-M   'P 1'
#
loop_
_entity.id
_entity.type
_entity.pdbx_description
1 polymer ?
#
loop_
_entity_poly.entity_id
_entity_poly.type
_entity_poly.pdbx_seq_one_letter_code
_entity_poly.pdbx_strand_id
1 'polypeptide(L)'
;MNTPVTTPVNSRVTSCMTAQTPPEAWPDQTRALPLAHPFDDDKLREECGVFGVLGVTEAANFVALGLHALQHRGQEAGGIVVHDPVQGFNSAHRFGYVRDNFTNATLMQTLPGPLAIGHVRYSTAGKKGAVIRDVQPFFGEFSMGGAAIAHNGNITNADSLRRELIERGSIFQSSSDSEC
;
A
#
# COMPACT_ATOMS: atom_id res chain seq x y z
N MET A 1 -62.42 -9.53 -24.37
CA MET A 1 -62.98 -9.76 -23.03
C MET A 1 -61.84 -10.07 -22.10
N ASN A 2 -61.34 -9.05 -21.45
CA ASN A 2 -60.21 -9.17 -20.49
C ASN A 2 -60.74 -8.84 -19.12
N THR A 3 -60.74 -9.86 -18.23
CA THR A 3 -61.02 -9.69 -16.81
C THR A 3 -59.73 -9.39 -16.05
N PRO A 4 -59.73 -8.38 -15.19
CA PRO A 4 -58.55 -8.13 -14.33
C PRO A 4 -58.57 -8.99 -13.08
N VAL A 5 -57.45 -9.65 -12.77
CA VAL A 5 -57.23 -10.37 -11.55
C VAL A 5 -56.81 -9.39 -10.45
N THR A 6 -57.65 -9.22 -9.47
CA THR A 6 -57.38 -8.47 -8.24
C THR A 6 -56.81 -9.41 -7.18
N THR A 7 -55.57 -9.15 -6.76
CA THR A 7 -54.94 -9.76 -5.58
C THR A 7 -55.26 -8.94 -4.33
N PRO A 8 -55.66 -9.57 -3.21
CA PRO A 8 -55.95 -8.85 -1.97
C PRO A 8 -54.66 -8.44 -1.24
N VAL A 9 -54.60 -7.17 -0.85
CA VAL A 9 -53.59 -6.61 0.06
C VAL A 9 -53.91 -7.10 1.48
N ASN A 10 -53.01 -7.88 2.04
CA ASN A 10 -53.10 -8.35 3.42
C ASN A 10 -52.44 -7.36 4.38
N SER A 11 -53.27 -6.56 5.03
CA SER A 11 -52.89 -5.63 6.09
C SER A 11 -52.85 -6.35 7.44
N ARG A 12 -51.67 -6.70 7.91
CA ARG A 12 -51.42 -6.93 9.34
C ARG A 12 -50.00 -6.44 9.69
N VAL A 13 -49.90 -5.15 9.98
CA VAL A 13 -48.81 -4.62 10.78
C VAL A 13 -49.26 -4.58 12.21
N THR A 14 -48.95 -5.65 12.96
CA THR A 14 -49.11 -5.64 14.42
C THR A 14 -47.80 -5.21 15.01
N SER A 15 -47.79 -3.96 15.47
CA SER A 15 -46.71 -3.35 16.26
C SER A 15 -46.47 -4.16 17.53
N CYS A 16 -45.29 -4.77 17.64
CA CYS A 16 -44.76 -5.22 18.91
C CYS A 16 -43.65 -4.26 19.31
N MET A 17 -44.03 -3.23 20.05
CA MET A 17 -43.09 -2.42 20.78
C MET A 17 -42.61 -3.19 21.99
N THR A 18 -41.54 -3.96 21.84
CA THR A 18 -40.75 -4.43 22.98
C THR A 18 -39.96 -3.24 23.52
N ALA A 19 -40.24 -2.91 24.78
CA ALA A 19 -39.45 -1.92 25.52
C ALA A 19 -37.99 -2.33 25.51
N GLN A 20 -37.16 -1.58 24.77
CA GLN A 20 -35.71 -1.72 24.84
C GLN A 20 -35.23 -1.17 26.18
N THR A 21 -34.62 -2.02 26.98
CA THR A 21 -33.82 -1.60 28.13
C THR A 21 -32.81 -0.54 27.66
N PRO A 22 -32.67 0.58 28.39
CA PRO A 22 -31.66 1.58 28.05
C PRO A 22 -30.28 0.91 28.01
N PRO A 23 -29.40 1.30 27.07
CA PRO A 23 -28.06 0.75 27.00
C PRO A 23 -27.34 1.01 28.32
N GLU A 24 -26.60 0.00 28.80
CA GLU A 24 -25.72 0.11 29.96
C GLU A 24 -24.94 1.40 29.87
N ALA A 25 -24.84 2.12 31.01
CA ALA A 25 -24.12 3.38 31.09
C ALA A 25 -22.71 3.21 30.48
N TRP A 26 -22.36 4.15 29.61
CA TRP A 26 -21.03 4.21 29.02
C TRP A 26 -19.99 4.13 30.12
N PRO A 27 -18.92 3.32 29.96
CA PRO A 27 -17.85 3.28 30.96
C PRO A 27 -17.31 4.68 31.17
N ASP A 28 -17.17 5.02 32.46
CA ASP A 28 -16.67 6.31 32.93
C ASP A 28 -15.39 6.71 32.18
N GLN A 29 -15.51 7.68 31.27
CA GLN A 29 -14.38 8.22 30.49
C GLN A 29 -13.51 9.18 31.35
N THR A 30 -13.77 9.32 32.63
CA THR A 30 -12.95 10.14 33.54
C THR A 30 -11.71 9.42 34.05
N ARG A 31 -11.48 8.17 33.63
CA ARG A 31 -10.20 7.51 33.88
C ARG A 31 -9.13 8.26 33.08
N ALA A 32 -8.46 9.19 33.74
CA ALA A 32 -7.35 9.93 33.19
C ALA A 32 -6.41 8.93 32.47
N LEU A 33 -6.31 9.05 31.15
CA LEU A 33 -5.25 8.38 30.42
C LEU A 33 -3.94 8.73 31.14
N PRO A 34 -3.05 7.77 31.39
CA PRO A 34 -1.75 8.10 31.96
C PRO A 34 -1.17 9.20 31.08
N LEU A 35 -0.89 10.36 31.71
CA LEU A 35 -0.22 11.48 31.04
C LEU A 35 1.04 10.87 30.40
N ALA A 36 1.07 10.85 29.08
CA ALA A 36 2.27 10.47 28.35
C ALA A 36 3.42 11.29 28.95
N HIS A 37 4.51 10.63 29.31
CA HIS A 37 5.66 11.32 29.90
C HIS A 37 6.07 12.42 28.90
N PRO A 38 6.35 13.67 29.34
CA PRO A 38 6.67 14.77 28.43
C PRO A 38 7.92 14.53 27.56
N PHE A 39 8.61 13.42 27.79
CA PHE A 39 9.71 12.91 26.96
C PHE A 39 9.37 11.59 26.25
N ASP A 40 8.14 11.08 26.35
CA ASP A 40 7.63 10.11 25.39
C ASP A 40 7.42 10.87 24.09
N ASP A 41 8.49 10.87 23.32
CA ASP A 41 8.53 11.39 21.97
C ASP A 41 7.44 10.66 21.15
N ASP A 42 6.33 11.33 20.88
CA ASP A 42 5.42 11.01 19.80
C ASP A 42 6.17 11.25 18.47
N LYS A 43 7.32 10.61 18.33
CA LYS A 43 7.99 10.51 17.03
C LYS A 43 7.06 9.70 16.18
N LEU A 44 6.30 10.41 15.34
CA LEU A 44 5.73 9.83 14.13
C LEU A 44 6.86 9.02 13.51
N ARG A 45 6.81 7.71 13.65
CA ARG A 45 7.76 6.82 12.98
C ARG A 45 7.43 6.91 11.52
N GLU A 46 8.13 7.83 10.86
CA GLU A 46 8.01 8.02 9.44
C GLU A 46 8.60 6.79 8.75
N GLU A 47 7.72 5.94 8.27
CA GLU A 47 8.09 4.70 7.62
C GLU A 47 7.72 4.79 6.16
N CYS A 48 8.73 4.56 5.28
CA CYS A 48 8.58 4.50 3.83
C CYS A 48 8.00 5.77 3.18
N GLY A 49 8.12 5.87 1.87
CA GLY A 49 7.52 6.91 1.04
C GLY A 49 7.21 6.38 -0.35
N VAL A 50 6.07 6.80 -0.89
CA VAL A 50 5.61 6.43 -2.24
C VAL A 50 5.44 7.70 -3.05
N PHE A 51 5.86 7.67 -4.32
CA PHE A 51 5.67 8.76 -5.25
C PHE A 51 5.38 8.23 -6.65
N GLY A 52 4.46 8.86 -7.37
CA GLY A 52 4.08 8.43 -8.72
C GLY A 52 3.88 9.60 -9.66
N VAL A 53 4.17 9.39 -10.94
CA VAL A 53 4.03 10.36 -12.03
C VAL A 53 3.42 9.71 -13.25
N LEU A 54 2.48 10.38 -13.88
CA LEU A 54 1.78 9.93 -15.08
C LEU A 54 1.76 11.03 -16.14
N GLY A 55 2.00 10.63 -17.39
CA GLY A 55 1.81 11.50 -18.57
C GLY A 55 2.95 12.50 -18.80
N VAL A 56 4.11 12.29 -18.23
CA VAL A 56 5.27 13.16 -18.34
C VAL A 56 6.43 12.41 -18.99
N THR A 57 7.02 12.97 -20.01
CA THR A 57 8.25 12.44 -20.60
C THR A 57 9.31 12.29 -19.50
N GLU A 58 10.02 11.16 -19.49
CA GLU A 58 11.02 10.83 -18.46
C GLU A 58 10.44 10.82 -17.02
N ALA A 59 9.28 10.19 -16.83
CA ALA A 59 8.61 10.13 -15.54
C ALA A 59 9.52 9.63 -14.39
N ALA A 60 10.49 8.75 -14.68
CA ALA A 60 11.46 8.25 -13.71
C ALA A 60 12.28 9.38 -13.06
N ASN A 61 12.66 10.42 -13.81
CA ASN A 61 13.43 11.55 -13.26
C ASN A 61 12.62 12.32 -12.22
N PHE A 62 11.33 12.54 -12.51
CA PHE A 62 10.43 13.20 -11.56
C PHE A 62 10.15 12.33 -10.34
N VAL A 63 10.03 11.01 -10.53
CA VAL A 63 9.89 10.07 -9.42
C VAL A 63 11.14 10.09 -8.56
N ALA A 64 12.34 10.07 -9.13
CA ALA A 64 13.59 10.16 -8.39
C ALA A 64 13.68 11.46 -7.55
N LEU A 65 13.25 12.60 -8.11
CA LEU A 65 13.18 13.87 -7.37
C LEU A 65 12.15 13.82 -6.23
N GLY A 66 10.97 13.24 -6.48
CA GLY A 66 9.94 13.06 -5.45
C GLY A 66 10.40 12.14 -4.32
N LEU A 67 11.05 11.02 -4.66
CA LEU A 67 11.63 10.11 -3.67
C LEU A 67 12.79 10.75 -2.90
N HIS A 68 13.59 11.60 -3.55
CA HIS A 68 14.62 12.37 -2.86
C HIS A 68 14.03 13.34 -1.82
N ALA A 69 12.93 13.99 -2.14
CA ALA A 69 12.21 14.83 -1.18
C ALA A 69 11.64 14.00 -0.02
N LEU A 70 11.28 12.75 -0.27
CA LEU A 70 10.80 11.79 0.74
C LEU A 70 11.92 11.00 1.42
N GLN A 71 13.20 11.31 1.17
CA GLN A 71 14.35 10.53 1.66
C GLN A 71 14.41 10.42 3.18
N HIS A 72 13.91 11.41 3.90
CA HIS A 72 13.82 11.39 5.36
C HIS A 72 12.91 10.26 5.87
N ARG A 73 11.98 9.77 5.04
CA ARG A 73 11.05 8.67 5.36
C ARG A 73 11.65 7.28 5.11
N GLY A 74 12.69 7.16 4.27
CA GLY A 74 13.30 5.86 3.96
C GLY A 74 14.72 6.01 3.45
N GLN A 75 15.68 5.41 4.15
CA GLN A 75 17.11 5.60 3.87
C GLN A 75 17.82 4.28 3.53
N GLU A 76 17.13 3.15 3.66
CA GLU A 76 17.73 1.83 3.50
C GLU A 76 17.83 1.42 2.03
N ALA A 77 16.76 1.66 1.28
CA ALA A 77 16.66 1.28 -0.12
C ALA A 77 15.61 2.12 -0.85
N GLY A 78 15.71 2.16 -2.16
CA GLY A 78 14.68 2.75 -3.01
C GLY A 78 14.52 1.96 -4.31
N GLY A 79 13.33 2.07 -4.90
CA GLY A 79 13.03 1.46 -6.17
C GLY A 79 12.17 2.38 -7.03
N ILE A 80 12.32 2.21 -8.34
CA ILE A 80 11.49 2.86 -9.35
C ILE A 80 11.07 1.80 -10.36
N VAL A 81 9.78 1.78 -10.69
CA VAL A 81 9.22 1.00 -11.80
C VAL A 81 8.60 1.98 -12.77
N VAL A 82 8.92 1.79 -14.04
CA VAL A 82 8.42 2.60 -15.15
C VAL A 82 7.66 1.72 -16.12
N HIS A 83 6.61 2.23 -16.70
CA HIS A 83 5.92 1.62 -17.83
C HIS A 83 6.09 2.47 -19.08
N ASP A 84 6.68 1.85 -20.10
CA ASP A 84 6.74 2.36 -21.45
C ASP A 84 5.73 1.59 -22.33
N PRO A 85 4.89 2.28 -23.14
CA PRO A 85 3.90 1.61 -23.97
C PRO A 85 4.47 0.62 -25.00
N VAL A 86 5.76 0.76 -25.35
CA VAL A 86 6.43 -0.07 -26.35
C VAL A 86 7.30 -1.15 -25.71
N GLN A 87 8.04 -0.78 -24.66
CA GLN A 87 9.01 -1.67 -24.00
C GLN A 87 8.43 -2.42 -22.80
N GLY A 88 7.23 -2.03 -22.33
CA GLY A 88 6.63 -2.59 -21.13
C GLY A 88 7.24 -2.04 -19.84
N PHE A 89 7.34 -2.89 -18.82
CA PHE A 89 7.86 -2.51 -17.52
C PHE A 89 9.38 -2.58 -17.44
N ASN A 90 9.99 -1.51 -16.93
CA ASN A 90 11.39 -1.45 -16.58
C ASN A 90 11.51 -1.08 -15.10
N SER A 91 12.48 -1.64 -14.38
CA SER A 91 12.64 -1.39 -12.96
C SER A 91 14.09 -1.24 -12.52
N ALA A 92 14.28 -0.47 -11.48
CA ALA A 92 15.56 -0.40 -10.79
C ALA A 92 15.34 -0.35 -9.27
N HIS A 93 16.02 -1.22 -8.54
CA HIS A 93 16.02 -1.29 -7.08
C HIS A 93 17.45 -1.17 -6.58
N ARG A 94 17.69 -0.33 -5.57
CA ARG A 94 19.02 -0.04 -5.04
C ARG A 94 18.97 0.11 -3.53
N PHE A 95 20.03 -0.34 -2.86
CA PHE A 95 20.27 -0.02 -1.46
C PHE A 95 20.86 1.38 -1.32
N GLY A 96 20.57 2.02 -0.20
CA GLY A 96 21.07 3.35 0.14
C GLY A 96 20.18 4.49 -0.37
N TYR A 97 20.76 5.67 -0.37
CA TYR A 97 20.02 6.89 -0.67
C TYR A 97 19.65 7.03 -2.14
N VAL A 98 18.50 7.62 -2.39
CA VAL A 98 18.00 7.94 -3.74
C VAL A 98 19.00 8.82 -4.49
N ARG A 99 19.54 9.86 -3.82
CA ARG A 99 20.52 10.78 -4.42
C ARG A 99 21.79 10.09 -4.90
N ASP A 100 22.20 9.01 -4.26
CA ASP A 100 23.44 8.33 -4.60
C ASP A 100 23.26 7.31 -5.74
N ASN A 101 22.03 6.85 -5.93
CA ASN A 101 21.69 5.78 -6.87
C ASN A 101 20.96 6.27 -8.11
N PHE A 102 19.97 7.16 -7.97
CA PHE A 102 19.07 7.58 -9.04
C PHE A 102 19.44 8.94 -9.67
N THR A 103 20.68 9.39 -9.50
CA THR A 103 21.29 10.51 -10.21
C THR A 103 22.17 10.07 -11.37
N ASN A 104 22.41 8.76 -11.51
CA ASN A 104 23.23 8.21 -12.58
C ASN A 104 22.45 8.22 -13.90
N ALA A 105 22.91 9.02 -14.86
CA ALA A 105 22.28 9.17 -16.17
C ALA A 105 22.14 7.84 -16.93
N THR A 106 23.14 6.95 -16.84
CA THR A 106 23.09 5.63 -17.48
C THR A 106 21.96 4.77 -16.90
N LEU A 107 21.78 4.78 -15.58
CA LEU A 107 20.67 4.07 -14.95
C LEU A 107 19.33 4.67 -15.38
N MET A 108 19.20 6.00 -15.35
CA MET A 108 17.94 6.67 -15.71
C MET A 108 17.54 6.43 -17.17
N GLN A 109 18.51 6.28 -18.07
CA GLN A 109 18.25 5.89 -19.47
C GLN A 109 17.67 4.48 -19.61
N THR A 110 17.83 3.61 -18.62
CA THR A 110 17.20 2.27 -18.62
C THR A 110 15.76 2.29 -18.12
N LEU A 111 15.25 3.45 -17.74
CA LEU A 111 13.91 3.65 -17.19
C LEU A 111 13.10 4.63 -18.06
N PRO A 112 12.94 4.36 -19.38
CA PRO A 112 12.15 5.21 -20.25
C PRO A 112 10.66 5.02 -20.00
N GLY A 113 9.87 6.08 -20.19
CA GLY A 113 8.41 5.98 -20.21
C GLY A 113 7.70 7.12 -19.50
N PRO A 114 6.41 7.30 -19.84
CA PRO A 114 5.58 8.40 -19.35
C PRO A 114 4.85 8.10 -18.03
N LEU A 115 4.97 6.89 -17.50
CA LEU A 115 4.36 6.46 -16.24
C LEU A 115 5.43 5.83 -15.35
N ALA A 116 5.60 6.33 -14.15
CA ALA A 116 6.52 5.77 -13.16
C ALA A 116 5.94 5.83 -11.76
N ILE A 117 6.26 4.83 -10.95
CA ILE A 117 6.04 4.83 -9.51
C ILE A 117 7.35 4.48 -8.80
N GLY A 118 7.51 4.99 -7.61
CA GLY A 118 8.69 4.74 -6.81
C GLY A 118 8.39 4.64 -5.32
N HIS A 119 9.33 4.04 -4.61
CA HIS A 119 9.24 3.78 -3.19
C HIS A 119 10.59 3.97 -2.52
N VAL A 120 10.61 4.59 -1.35
CA VAL A 120 11.75 4.58 -0.43
C VAL A 120 11.40 3.76 0.79
N ARG A 121 12.29 2.84 1.16
CA ARG A 121 12.11 1.90 2.24
C ARG A 121 12.80 2.40 3.50
N TYR A 122 12.07 2.33 4.60
CA TYR A 122 12.60 2.37 5.95
C TYR A 122 12.51 0.99 6.58
N SER A 123 13.60 0.48 7.15
CA SER A 123 13.57 -0.77 7.91
C SER A 123 13.43 -0.46 9.38
N THR A 124 12.37 -0.94 9.99
CA THR A 124 12.28 -0.98 11.45
C THR A 124 13.33 -1.97 11.97
N ALA A 125 14.24 -1.49 12.80
CA ALA A 125 15.33 -2.26 13.40
C ALA A 125 14.81 -3.58 14.01
N GLY A 126 15.27 -4.71 13.48
CA GLY A 126 14.95 -6.04 14.02
C GLY A 126 14.84 -7.18 13.01
N LYS A 127 14.56 -6.92 11.74
CA LYS A 127 14.62 -7.95 10.71
C LYS A 127 16.01 -7.99 10.09
N LYS A 128 16.66 -9.14 10.15
CA LYS A 128 17.99 -9.38 9.58
C LYS A 128 18.04 -9.00 8.11
N GLY A 129 18.83 -7.99 7.78
CA GLY A 129 19.32 -7.64 6.46
C GLY A 129 18.22 -7.35 5.41
N ALA A 130 18.24 -6.15 4.83
CA ALA A 130 17.44 -5.87 3.67
C ALA A 130 17.80 -6.82 2.52
N VAL A 131 16.79 -7.42 1.93
CA VAL A 131 16.95 -8.21 0.70
C VAL A 131 16.42 -7.36 -0.45
N ILE A 132 17.18 -7.24 -1.52
CA ILE A 132 16.81 -6.37 -2.67
C ILE A 132 15.45 -6.73 -3.26
N ARG A 133 15.05 -7.98 -3.18
CA ARG A 133 13.74 -8.45 -3.64
C ARG A 133 12.56 -7.98 -2.78
N ASP A 134 12.82 -7.44 -1.57
CA ASP A 134 11.80 -6.86 -0.70
C ASP A 134 11.64 -5.35 -0.95
N VAL A 135 12.44 -4.77 -1.86
CA VAL A 135 12.38 -3.35 -2.21
C VAL A 135 11.29 -3.15 -3.23
N GLN A 136 10.32 -2.32 -2.90
CA GLN A 136 9.23 -1.94 -3.79
C GLN A 136 9.66 -0.82 -4.76
N PRO A 137 8.91 -0.58 -5.88
CA PRO A 137 7.65 -1.20 -6.28
C PRO A 137 7.82 -2.63 -6.79
N PHE A 138 6.80 -3.48 -6.59
CA PHE A 138 6.70 -4.77 -7.26
C PHE A 138 5.97 -4.61 -8.58
N PHE A 139 6.28 -5.45 -9.57
CA PHE A 139 5.51 -5.52 -10.79
C PHE A 139 5.36 -6.96 -11.26
N GLY A 140 4.30 -7.22 -11.97
CA GLY A 140 4.00 -8.54 -12.53
C GLY A 140 3.09 -8.44 -13.73
N GLU A 141 3.07 -9.50 -14.53
CA GLU A 141 2.17 -9.64 -15.66
C GLU A 141 1.01 -10.55 -15.31
N PHE A 142 -0.17 -10.12 -15.68
CA PHE A 142 -1.43 -10.80 -15.47
C PHE A 142 -2.13 -11.00 -16.82
N SER A 143 -3.18 -11.80 -16.85
CA SER A 143 -3.98 -12.03 -18.07
C SER A 143 -4.61 -10.74 -18.65
N MET A 144 -4.78 -9.72 -17.84
CA MET A 144 -5.33 -8.42 -18.24
C MET A 144 -4.25 -7.38 -18.58
N GLY A 145 -2.98 -7.75 -18.53
CA GLY A 145 -1.84 -6.84 -18.70
C GLY A 145 -0.97 -6.77 -17.46
N GLY A 146 0.06 -5.94 -17.51
CA GLY A 146 0.98 -5.74 -16.40
C GLY A 146 0.44 -4.76 -15.35
N ALA A 147 0.84 -4.97 -14.10
CA ALA A 147 0.58 -4.04 -13.00
C ALA A 147 1.83 -3.83 -12.15
N ALA A 148 1.99 -2.62 -11.64
CA ALA A 148 3.03 -2.31 -10.65
C ALA A 148 2.39 -1.71 -9.39
N ILE A 149 2.91 -2.07 -8.22
CA ILE A 149 2.38 -1.65 -6.93
C ILE A 149 3.50 -1.13 -6.03
N ALA A 150 3.21 -0.03 -5.34
CA ALA A 150 4.00 0.48 -4.23
C ALA A 150 3.06 0.77 -3.05
N HIS A 151 3.42 0.31 -1.87
CA HIS A 151 2.59 0.37 -0.68
C HIS A 151 3.39 0.92 0.49
N ASN A 152 2.84 1.93 1.13
CA ASN A 152 3.30 2.42 2.42
C ASN A 152 2.26 2.06 3.49
N GLY A 153 2.52 0.99 4.21
CA GLY A 153 1.61 0.46 5.22
C GLY A 153 2.01 -0.94 5.68
N ASN A 154 1.12 -1.58 6.41
CA ASN A 154 1.30 -2.95 6.88
C ASN A 154 -0.03 -3.70 6.84
N ILE A 155 -0.07 -4.83 6.15
CA ILE A 155 -1.23 -5.70 6.10
C ILE A 155 -1.23 -6.57 7.36
N THR A 156 -2.18 -6.30 8.26
CA THR A 156 -2.21 -6.89 9.61
C THR A 156 -2.36 -8.41 9.62
N ASN A 157 -2.97 -8.99 8.60
CA ASN A 157 -3.17 -10.44 8.44
C ASN A 157 -2.30 -11.05 7.32
N ALA A 158 -1.20 -10.40 6.92
CA ALA A 158 -0.34 -10.83 5.81
C ALA A 158 0.12 -12.28 5.93
N ASP A 159 0.53 -12.72 7.13
CA ASP A 159 1.02 -14.10 7.35
C ASP A 159 -0.06 -15.16 7.11
N SER A 160 -1.31 -14.89 7.49
CA SER A 160 -2.42 -15.83 7.25
C SER A 160 -2.82 -15.82 5.78
N LEU A 161 -2.89 -14.65 5.17
CA LEU A 161 -3.21 -14.48 3.75
C LEU A 161 -2.14 -15.15 2.86
N ARG A 162 -0.86 -14.95 3.18
CA ARG A 162 0.25 -15.59 2.46
C ARG A 162 0.15 -17.11 2.49
N ARG A 163 -0.12 -17.71 3.65
CA ARG A 163 -0.30 -19.16 3.76
C ARG A 163 -1.44 -19.66 2.90
N GLU A 164 -2.59 -19.01 2.95
CA GLU A 164 -3.75 -19.36 2.14
C GLU A 164 -3.44 -19.26 0.64
N LEU A 165 -2.76 -18.21 0.20
CA LEU A 165 -2.37 -18.01 -1.19
C LEU A 165 -1.36 -19.08 -1.66
N ILE A 166 -0.39 -19.46 -0.82
CA ILE A 166 0.55 -20.54 -1.12
C ILE A 166 -0.18 -21.87 -1.28
N GLU A 167 -1.13 -22.19 -0.41
CA GLU A 167 -1.96 -23.39 -0.51
C GLU A 167 -2.80 -23.43 -1.81
N ARG A 168 -3.16 -22.25 -2.33
CA ARG A 168 -3.83 -22.09 -3.63
C ARG A 168 -2.89 -22.08 -4.83
N GLY A 169 -1.57 -22.24 -4.61
CA GLY A 169 -0.56 -22.33 -5.66
C GLY A 169 0.09 -20.99 -6.04
N SER A 170 -0.10 -19.92 -5.28
CA SER A 170 0.57 -18.64 -5.52
C SER A 170 2.07 -18.74 -5.21
N ILE A 171 2.89 -18.07 -6.02
CA ILE A 171 4.34 -18.01 -5.88
C ILE A 171 4.71 -16.62 -5.35
N PHE A 172 5.54 -16.59 -4.32
CA PHE A 172 6.04 -15.35 -3.70
C PHE A 172 7.55 -15.22 -3.94
N GLN A 173 7.99 -14.03 -4.27
CA GLN A 173 9.41 -13.72 -4.52
C GLN A 173 10.04 -12.92 -3.38
N SER A 174 9.23 -12.20 -2.62
CA SER A 174 9.66 -11.36 -1.50
C SER A 174 9.07 -11.81 -0.16
N SER A 175 9.53 -11.22 0.91
CA SER A 175 8.93 -11.37 2.24
C SER A 175 7.96 -10.23 2.58
N SER A 176 7.75 -9.29 1.65
CA SER A 176 6.86 -8.15 1.85
C SER A 176 5.39 -8.58 1.92
N ASP A 177 4.65 -7.96 2.82
CA ASP A 177 3.21 -8.08 2.92
C ASP A 177 2.47 -7.56 1.68
N SER A 178 3.07 -6.59 0.99
CA SER A 178 2.52 -5.99 -0.23
C SER A 178 2.46 -6.94 -1.43
N GLU A 179 3.06 -8.12 -1.33
CA GLU A 179 2.98 -9.16 -2.35
C GLU A 179 1.74 -10.06 -2.17
N CYS A 180 1.06 -9.94 -1.02
CA CYS A 180 -0.19 -10.65 -0.76
C CYS A 180 -1.39 -9.95 -1.42
#